data_aafafdcfa932b5afcb5824b5946dc37d
#
_entry.id   aafafdcfa932b5afcb5824b5946dc37d
#
_cell.length_a   1.000
_cell.length_b   1.000
_cell.length_c   1.000
_cell.angle_alpha   90.00
_cell.angle_beta   90.00
_cell.angle_gamma   90.00
#
_symmetry.space_group_name_H-M   'P 1'
#
loop_
_entity.id
_entity.type
_entity.pdbx_description
1 polymer ?
#
loop_
_entity_poly.entity_id
_entity_poly.type
_entity_poly.pdbx_seq_one_letter_code
_entity_poly.pdbx_strand_id
1 'polypeptide(L)'
;MASNIVAISSTLVLTVIVALTVQIFYFSPIDPLPLEIPASSSTSENKLQNIIKLGEGVLKTPEDVCVDKEGTLYAATRDGWIKRLPRNNEVWENWKHIDSNTLLGITTSKDGGLIVCDVEKGLFKVTEDGFSLLLSQVNGSQLSFADDVIEASDGMIYFSIASTKFGIHNWHLDLLEARPNGQVLKYNPYTNEVDIVIDKLHFPNGVALSKDQDYLLVTETWKSRVLRYWLYGEKKGKTDIFIENLPGGPDNINLAPDGSFWIALLQLSGEGLDFVHKYKVIKHLLATFPRLYDMVHGATKKATIVNVGTDGNIITMFSDNSGKVINFVTSAIEFEGHVYLGSLNSNFVGKLALNTN
;
A
#
# COMPACT_ATOMS: atom_id res chain seq x y z
N MET A 1 -32.43 34.01 40.72
CA MET A 1 -32.68 32.89 39.76
C MET A 1 -31.73 32.95 38.55
N ALA A 2 -31.64 34.04 37.81
CA ALA A 2 -30.79 34.11 36.60
C ALA A 2 -29.28 33.82 36.89
N SER A 3 -28.72 34.31 37.98
CA SER A 3 -27.30 34.11 38.36
C SER A 3 -27.00 32.61 38.63
N ASN A 4 -27.93 31.87 39.25
CA ASN A 4 -27.73 30.44 39.51
C ASN A 4 -27.87 29.60 38.24
N ILE A 5 -28.73 29.98 37.30
CA ILE A 5 -28.87 29.32 36.01
C ILE A 5 -27.60 29.52 35.16
N VAL A 6 -27.05 30.70 35.12
CA VAL A 6 -25.78 31.00 34.44
C VAL A 6 -24.61 30.21 35.05
N ALA A 7 -24.53 30.14 36.37
CA ALA A 7 -23.49 29.37 37.06
C ALA A 7 -23.59 27.87 36.76
N ILE A 8 -24.79 27.28 36.79
CA ILE A 8 -25.04 25.87 36.50
C ILE A 8 -24.68 25.56 35.05
N SER A 9 -25.11 26.41 34.08
CA SER A 9 -24.77 26.22 32.67
C SER A 9 -23.27 26.34 32.41
N SER A 10 -22.57 27.28 33.04
CA SER A 10 -21.11 27.42 32.92
C SER A 10 -20.35 26.22 33.49
N THR A 11 -20.78 25.68 34.64
CA THR A 11 -20.20 24.46 35.23
C THR A 11 -20.41 23.26 34.34
N LEU A 12 -21.61 23.08 33.76
CA LEU A 12 -21.92 21.99 32.84
C LEU A 12 -21.03 22.06 31.59
N VAL A 13 -20.90 23.25 30.98
CA VAL A 13 -20.04 23.46 29.80
C VAL A 13 -18.58 23.14 30.13
N LEU A 14 -18.08 23.59 31.26
CA LEU A 14 -16.69 23.31 31.68
C LEU A 14 -16.48 21.81 31.91
N THR A 15 -17.43 21.14 32.54
CA THR A 15 -17.36 19.68 32.76
C THR A 15 -17.33 18.91 31.44
N VAL A 16 -18.16 19.33 30.46
CA VAL A 16 -18.15 18.72 29.12
C VAL A 16 -16.82 18.96 28.41
N ILE A 17 -16.27 20.17 28.47
CA ILE A 17 -14.95 20.49 27.87
C ILE A 17 -13.86 19.63 28.50
N VAL A 18 -13.81 19.54 29.82
CA VAL A 18 -12.82 18.70 30.54
C VAL A 18 -12.98 17.23 30.15
N ALA A 19 -14.21 16.71 30.15
CA ALA A 19 -14.46 15.33 29.76
C ALA A 19 -14.03 15.04 28.32
N LEU A 20 -14.33 15.94 27.37
CA LEU A 20 -13.89 15.81 25.98
C LEU A 20 -12.36 15.91 25.87
N THR A 21 -11.72 16.80 26.60
CA THR A 21 -10.27 16.93 26.62
C THR A 21 -9.62 15.65 27.12
N VAL A 22 -10.10 15.09 28.22
CA VAL A 22 -9.63 13.80 28.74
C VAL A 22 -9.87 12.68 27.72
N GLN A 23 -11.07 12.61 27.13
CA GLN A 23 -11.39 11.62 26.12
C GLN A 23 -10.43 11.72 24.92
N ILE A 24 -10.16 12.91 24.40
CA ILE A 24 -9.35 13.14 23.20
C ILE A 24 -7.86 12.87 23.47
N PHE A 25 -7.31 13.28 24.60
CA PHE A 25 -5.87 13.20 24.83
C PHE A 25 -5.44 12.00 25.67
N TYR A 26 -6.24 11.59 26.66
CA TYR A 26 -5.86 10.49 27.54
C TYR A 26 -6.25 9.12 26.99
N PHE A 27 -7.39 9.03 26.30
CA PHE A 27 -7.86 7.78 25.70
C PHE A 27 -7.60 7.67 24.19
N SER A 28 -6.86 8.60 23.61
CA SER A 28 -6.49 8.52 22.20
C SER A 28 -5.62 7.28 21.94
N PRO A 29 -5.91 6.50 20.88
CA PRO A 29 -5.13 5.31 20.53
C PRO A 29 -3.78 5.63 19.88
N ILE A 30 -3.47 6.91 19.62
CA ILE A 30 -2.28 7.35 18.90
C ILE A 30 -1.44 8.34 19.72
N ASP A 31 -0.14 8.38 19.41
CA ASP A 31 0.81 9.42 19.85
C ASP A 31 1.35 10.15 18.60
N PRO A 32 0.61 11.16 18.08
CA PRO A 32 0.82 11.66 16.75
C PRO A 32 2.03 12.59 16.62
N LEU A 33 2.70 12.47 15.47
CA LEU A 33 3.68 13.45 14.98
C LEU A 33 3.07 14.27 13.82
N PRO A 34 3.52 15.50 13.60
CA PRO A 34 3.22 16.22 12.36
C PRO A 34 3.72 15.41 11.15
N LEU A 35 2.97 15.44 10.07
CA LEU A 35 3.36 14.84 8.80
C LEU A 35 3.41 15.96 7.75
N GLU A 36 4.57 16.11 7.13
CA GLU A 36 4.76 17.01 6.01
C GLU A 36 4.55 16.22 4.71
N ILE A 37 3.57 16.66 3.92
CA ILE A 37 3.29 16.10 2.60
C ILE A 37 3.85 17.06 1.57
N PRO A 38 4.68 16.58 0.63
CA PRO A 38 5.26 17.42 -0.41
C PRO A 38 4.17 18.07 -1.26
N ALA A 39 4.36 19.36 -1.60
CA ALA A 39 3.48 20.01 -2.55
C ALA A 39 3.66 19.37 -3.94
N SER A 40 2.59 18.85 -4.50
CA SER A 40 2.62 18.29 -5.84
C SER A 40 2.73 19.40 -6.89
N SER A 41 3.88 19.46 -7.57
CA SER A 41 4.11 20.39 -8.70
C SER A 41 4.17 19.68 -10.06
N SER A 42 4.03 18.37 -10.11
CA SER A 42 4.20 17.58 -11.32
C SER A 42 2.91 17.54 -12.16
N THR A 43 3.05 17.74 -13.46
CA THR A 43 1.97 17.58 -14.44
C THR A 43 1.82 16.11 -14.80
N SER A 44 0.61 15.56 -14.68
CA SER A 44 0.28 14.21 -15.10
C SER A 44 -0.58 14.21 -16.35
N GLU A 45 -0.37 13.24 -17.22
CA GLU A 45 -1.26 12.99 -18.34
C GLU A 45 -2.50 12.22 -17.89
N ASN A 46 -3.69 12.69 -18.29
CA ASN A 46 -4.97 12.11 -17.83
C ASN A 46 -5.32 10.79 -18.58
N LYS A 47 -4.32 9.91 -18.77
CA LYS A 47 -4.44 8.67 -19.58
C LYS A 47 -5.23 7.56 -18.87
N LEU A 48 -5.32 7.55 -17.54
CA LEU A 48 -6.05 6.51 -16.83
C LEU A 48 -7.57 6.56 -17.07
N GLN A 49 -8.07 7.60 -17.71
CA GLN A 49 -9.46 7.63 -18.18
C GLN A 49 -9.72 6.73 -19.40
N ASN A 50 -8.67 6.28 -20.09
CA ASN A 50 -8.76 5.45 -21.29
C ASN A 50 -8.47 3.98 -21.04
N ILE A 51 -8.49 3.52 -19.79
CA ILE A 51 -8.26 2.11 -19.45
C ILE A 51 -9.40 1.21 -19.92
N ILE A 52 -9.05 -0.01 -20.26
CA ILE A 52 -10.00 -1.12 -20.45
C ILE A 52 -10.18 -1.77 -19.08
N LYS A 53 -11.43 -2.04 -18.70
CA LYS A 53 -11.78 -2.69 -17.45
C LYS A 53 -11.87 -4.19 -17.65
N LEU A 54 -10.95 -4.93 -17.06
CA LEU A 54 -10.93 -6.39 -17.12
C LEU A 54 -11.67 -6.98 -15.91
N GLY A 55 -12.71 -7.77 -16.18
CA GLY A 55 -13.50 -8.45 -15.14
C GLY A 55 -14.35 -7.53 -14.28
N GLU A 56 -14.91 -6.45 -14.87
CA GLU A 56 -15.79 -5.52 -14.13
C GLU A 56 -16.99 -6.26 -13.52
N GLY A 57 -17.17 -6.08 -12.20
CA GLY A 57 -18.21 -6.76 -11.43
C GLY A 57 -17.88 -8.18 -10.97
N VAL A 58 -16.78 -8.77 -11.47
CA VAL A 58 -16.32 -10.12 -11.10
C VAL A 58 -15.26 -10.08 -10.00
N LEU A 59 -14.40 -9.07 -10.01
CA LEU A 59 -13.34 -8.89 -9.03
C LEU A 59 -13.86 -8.08 -7.83
N LYS A 60 -13.38 -8.41 -6.63
CA LYS A 60 -13.67 -7.63 -5.43
C LYS A 60 -12.40 -6.96 -4.94
N THR A 61 -12.30 -5.65 -5.19
CA THR A 61 -11.17 -4.84 -4.73
C THR A 61 -9.82 -5.56 -4.96
N PRO A 62 -9.43 -5.79 -6.23
CA PRO A 62 -8.14 -6.38 -6.55
C PRO A 62 -7.05 -5.38 -6.20
N GLU A 63 -6.44 -5.57 -5.04
CA GLU A 63 -5.46 -4.63 -4.51
C GLU A 63 -4.18 -4.69 -5.32
N ASP A 64 -3.66 -5.91 -5.55
CA ASP A 64 -2.47 -6.15 -6.33
C ASP A 64 -2.70 -7.17 -7.45
N VAL A 65 -1.86 -7.07 -8.47
CA VAL A 65 -1.89 -7.92 -9.66
C VAL A 65 -0.47 -8.33 -10.04
N CYS A 66 -0.29 -9.58 -10.39
CA CYS A 66 0.95 -10.05 -11.00
C CYS A 66 0.70 -10.80 -12.31
N VAL A 67 1.77 -10.97 -13.09
CA VAL A 67 1.73 -11.64 -14.39
C VAL A 67 2.81 -12.71 -14.40
N ASP A 68 2.46 -13.93 -14.80
CA ASP A 68 3.44 -14.99 -14.98
C ASP A 68 4.15 -14.90 -16.35
N LYS A 69 5.11 -15.79 -16.57
CA LYS A 69 5.90 -15.84 -17.80
C LYS A 69 5.07 -16.23 -19.03
N GLU A 70 3.97 -16.91 -18.81
CA GLU A 70 3.01 -17.35 -19.83
C GLU A 70 2.04 -16.22 -20.20
N GLY A 71 2.01 -15.13 -19.43
CA GLY A 71 1.12 -14.00 -19.61
C GLY A 71 -0.23 -14.16 -18.94
N THR A 72 -0.37 -15.07 -17.98
CA THR A 72 -1.54 -15.19 -17.12
C THR A 72 -1.50 -14.09 -16.07
N LEU A 73 -2.57 -13.30 -15.97
CA LEU A 73 -2.77 -12.33 -14.91
C LEU A 73 -3.36 -13.01 -13.67
N TYR A 74 -2.86 -12.64 -12.51
CA TYR A 74 -3.41 -13.05 -11.22
C TYR A 74 -3.75 -11.82 -10.39
N ALA A 75 -4.83 -11.89 -9.64
CA ALA A 75 -5.25 -10.84 -8.72
C ALA A 75 -5.66 -11.45 -7.38
N ALA A 76 -5.13 -10.90 -6.30
CA ALA A 76 -5.59 -11.16 -4.95
C ALA A 76 -6.80 -10.26 -4.65
N THR A 77 -7.93 -10.86 -4.24
CA THR A 77 -9.19 -10.12 -4.03
C THR A 77 -9.66 -10.20 -2.59
N ARG A 78 -10.34 -9.16 -2.13
CA ARG A 78 -10.77 -8.98 -0.73
C ARG A 78 -11.95 -9.87 -0.30
N ASP A 79 -12.35 -10.82 -1.14
CA ASP A 79 -13.25 -11.91 -0.80
C ASP A 79 -12.55 -13.26 -0.65
N GLY A 80 -11.21 -13.24 -0.52
CA GLY A 80 -10.37 -14.41 -0.30
C GLY A 80 -10.02 -15.19 -1.55
N TRP A 81 -10.48 -14.77 -2.71
CA TRP A 81 -10.11 -15.41 -3.96
C TRP A 81 -8.80 -14.89 -4.52
N ILE A 82 -7.98 -15.80 -4.96
CA ILE A 82 -6.96 -15.55 -5.97
C ILE A 82 -7.60 -15.93 -7.30
N LYS A 83 -7.80 -14.94 -8.13
CA LYS A 83 -8.39 -15.09 -9.45
C LYS A 83 -7.32 -15.04 -10.51
N ARG A 84 -7.52 -15.72 -11.63
CA ARG A 84 -6.61 -15.69 -12.76
C ARG A 84 -7.33 -15.42 -14.07
N LEU A 85 -6.64 -14.73 -14.96
CA LEU A 85 -7.05 -14.51 -16.34
C LEU A 85 -5.95 -15.08 -17.24
N PRO A 86 -6.12 -16.30 -17.77
CA PRO A 86 -5.16 -16.90 -18.69
C PRO A 86 -4.97 -16.03 -19.94
N ARG A 87 -3.76 -16.04 -20.49
CA ARG A 87 -3.44 -15.32 -21.72
C ARG A 87 -4.45 -15.64 -22.82
N ASN A 88 -4.89 -14.63 -23.55
CA ASN A 88 -5.92 -14.73 -24.61
C ASN A 88 -7.32 -15.15 -24.13
N ASN A 89 -7.56 -15.18 -22.83
CA ASN A 89 -8.89 -15.37 -22.27
C ASN A 89 -9.53 -14.00 -21.94
N GLU A 90 -10.85 -13.96 -21.93
CA GLU A 90 -11.62 -12.75 -21.56
C GLU A 90 -12.31 -12.92 -20.21
N VAL A 91 -12.30 -14.15 -19.67
CA VAL A 91 -13.05 -14.50 -18.46
C VAL A 91 -12.09 -14.85 -17.34
N TRP A 92 -12.25 -14.14 -16.22
CA TRP A 92 -11.55 -14.44 -14.99
C TRP A 92 -12.06 -15.73 -14.35
N GLU A 93 -11.14 -16.58 -13.96
CA GLU A 93 -11.40 -17.84 -13.26
C GLU A 93 -11.21 -17.66 -11.75
N ASN A 94 -12.09 -18.22 -10.94
CA ASN A 94 -11.84 -18.44 -9.52
C ASN A 94 -10.83 -19.59 -9.38
N TRP A 95 -9.59 -19.25 -9.05
CA TRP A 95 -8.51 -20.27 -9.05
C TRP A 95 -8.30 -20.91 -7.69
N LYS A 96 -7.98 -20.10 -6.67
CA LYS A 96 -7.78 -20.56 -5.29
C LYS A 96 -8.53 -19.66 -4.31
N HIS A 97 -9.08 -20.26 -3.26
CA HIS A 97 -9.77 -19.52 -2.21
C HIS A 97 -9.07 -19.74 -0.87
N ILE A 98 -8.55 -18.66 -0.30
CA ILE A 98 -8.04 -18.60 1.07
C ILE A 98 -9.17 -18.00 1.90
N ASP A 99 -9.55 -18.66 3.00
CA ASP A 99 -10.59 -18.14 3.91
C ASP A 99 -10.10 -16.88 4.63
N SER A 100 -10.12 -15.76 3.90
CA SER A 100 -9.65 -14.45 4.34
C SER A 100 -10.32 -13.33 3.55
N ASN A 101 -10.38 -12.15 4.14
CA ASN A 101 -10.80 -10.91 3.49
C ASN A 101 -9.72 -9.82 3.54
N THR A 102 -8.47 -10.23 3.79
CA THR A 102 -7.33 -9.33 4.00
C THR A 102 -6.14 -9.63 3.09
N LEU A 103 -6.38 -10.29 1.94
CA LEU A 103 -5.35 -10.50 0.91
C LEU A 103 -4.93 -9.16 0.31
N LEU A 104 -3.61 -8.95 0.16
CA LEU A 104 -2.99 -7.77 -0.44
C LEU A 104 -1.99 -8.18 -1.53
N GLY A 105 -0.70 -7.92 -1.32
CA GLY A 105 0.36 -8.13 -2.28
C GLY A 105 0.45 -9.56 -2.81
N ILE A 106 0.74 -9.69 -4.09
CA ILE A 106 0.84 -10.97 -4.80
C ILE A 106 1.99 -10.94 -5.80
N THR A 107 2.85 -11.94 -5.76
CA THR A 107 3.94 -12.10 -6.72
C THR A 107 4.04 -13.51 -7.26
N THR A 108 4.63 -13.65 -8.44
CA THR A 108 4.96 -14.96 -9.00
C THR A 108 6.18 -15.55 -8.29
N SER A 109 6.16 -16.86 -8.09
CA SER A 109 7.30 -17.57 -7.50
C SER A 109 8.08 -18.34 -8.56
N LYS A 110 9.36 -18.55 -8.29
CA LYS A 110 10.31 -19.22 -9.20
C LYS A 110 9.93 -20.64 -9.56
N ASP A 111 9.24 -21.32 -8.68
CA ASP A 111 8.77 -22.72 -8.89
C ASP A 111 7.42 -22.80 -9.64
N GLY A 112 6.92 -21.68 -10.18
CA GLY A 112 5.70 -21.61 -10.97
C GLY A 112 4.41 -21.39 -10.17
N GLY A 113 4.53 -21.18 -8.83
CA GLY A 113 3.40 -20.77 -8.00
C GLY A 113 3.37 -19.27 -7.75
N LEU A 114 2.57 -18.88 -6.77
CA LEU A 114 2.48 -17.49 -6.28
C LEU A 114 2.84 -17.42 -4.81
N ILE A 115 3.28 -16.24 -4.37
CA ILE A 115 3.36 -15.86 -2.96
C ILE A 115 2.38 -14.73 -2.74
N VAL A 116 1.60 -14.83 -1.67
CA VAL A 116 0.51 -13.89 -1.38
C VAL A 116 0.61 -13.43 0.05
N CYS A 117 0.49 -12.12 0.26
CA CYS A 117 0.36 -11.51 1.57
C CYS A 117 -1.09 -11.55 2.05
N ASP A 118 -1.26 -11.94 3.30
CA ASP A 118 -2.49 -11.77 4.06
C ASP A 118 -2.16 -10.98 5.33
N VAL A 119 -2.84 -9.86 5.52
CA VAL A 119 -2.55 -8.94 6.63
C VAL A 119 -2.65 -9.60 7.99
N GLU A 120 -3.60 -10.51 8.17
CA GLU A 120 -3.90 -11.13 9.47
C GLU A 120 -3.27 -12.51 9.63
N LYS A 121 -2.99 -13.20 8.51
CA LYS A 121 -2.52 -14.60 8.55
C LYS A 121 -1.04 -14.76 8.17
N GLY A 122 -0.46 -13.80 7.46
CA GLY A 122 0.93 -13.80 7.03
C GLY A 122 1.13 -14.18 5.55
N LEU A 123 2.16 -14.95 5.22
CA LEU A 123 2.52 -15.28 3.85
C LEU A 123 2.00 -16.66 3.45
N PHE A 124 1.40 -16.75 2.28
CA PHE A 124 0.96 -17.99 1.66
C PHE A 124 1.74 -18.30 0.39
N LYS A 125 2.05 -19.58 0.20
CA LYS A 125 2.45 -20.16 -1.09
C LYS A 125 1.23 -20.76 -1.74
N VAL A 126 1.00 -20.46 -3.01
CA VAL A 126 -0.15 -20.92 -3.79
C VAL A 126 0.33 -21.59 -5.05
N THR A 127 -0.17 -22.80 -5.34
CA THR A 127 0.20 -23.63 -6.47
C THR A 127 -1.04 -24.25 -7.12
N GLU A 128 -0.87 -25.00 -8.21
CA GLU A 128 -1.97 -25.76 -8.82
C GLU A 128 -2.56 -26.80 -7.86
N ASP A 129 -1.78 -27.36 -6.94
CA ASP A 129 -2.24 -28.38 -5.99
C ASP A 129 -3.00 -27.79 -4.79
N GLY A 130 -2.87 -26.49 -4.53
CA GLY A 130 -3.50 -25.82 -3.40
C GLY A 130 -2.70 -24.64 -2.86
N PHE A 131 -2.86 -24.39 -1.57
CA PHE A 131 -2.07 -23.36 -0.88
C PHE A 131 -1.57 -23.86 0.47
N SER A 132 -0.46 -23.30 0.93
CA SER A 132 0.12 -23.55 2.25
C SER A 132 0.58 -22.26 2.90
N LEU A 133 0.49 -22.20 4.22
CA LEU A 133 1.02 -21.10 5.01
C LEU A 133 2.55 -21.21 5.09
N LEU A 134 3.26 -20.21 4.57
CA LEU A 134 4.71 -20.13 4.63
C LEU A 134 5.19 -19.57 5.97
N LEU A 135 4.57 -18.47 6.41
CA LEU A 135 5.01 -17.73 7.58
C LEU A 135 3.84 -16.98 8.21
N SER A 136 3.61 -17.18 9.50
CA SER A 136 2.57 -16.45 10.26
C SER A 136 3.10 -15.76 11.51
N GLN A 137 4.33 -16.05 11.93
CA GLN A 137 4.90 -15.52 13.16
C GLN A 137 6.37 -15.18 12.98
N VAL A 138 6.83 -14.15 13.67
CA VAL A 138 8.24 -13.79 13.77
C VAL A 138 8.57 -13.63 15.25
N ASN A 139 9.60 -14.32 15.74
CA ASN A 139 10.03 -14.31 17.15
C ASN A 139 8.89 -14.60 18.14
N GLY A 140 7.94 -15.48 17.77
CA GLY A 140 6.79 -15.86 18.60
C GLY A 140 5.63 -14.87 18.59
N SER A 141 5.74 -13.75 17.86
CA SER A 141 4.67 -12.78 17.66
C SER A 141 3.99 -13.00 16.31
N GLN A 142 2.65 -12.93 16.29
CA GLN A 142 1.88 -12.97 15.05
C GLN A 142 2.36 -11.87 14.09
N LEU A 143 2.56 -12.22 12.83
CA LEU A 143 2.75 -11.22 11.78
C LEU A 143 1.51 -10.34 11.70
N SER A 144 1.73 -9.05 11.70
CA SER A 144 0.68 -8.06 11.48
C SER A 144 0.98 -7.27 10.22
N PHE A 145 -0.02 -6.97 9.43
CA PHE A 145 0.04 -6.12 8.26
C PHE A 145 1.16 -6.49 7.27
N ALA A 146 1.30 -7.79 6.91
CA ALA A 146 2.07 -8.17 5.73
C ALA A 146 1.40 -7.55 4.49
N ASP A 147 2.12 -6.70 3.77
CA ASP A 147 1.55 -5.84 2.73
C ASP A 147 1.96 -6.32 1.35
N ASP A 148 3.23 -6.22 0.98
CA ASP A 148 3.73 -6.63 -0.32
C ASP A 148 4.92 -7.57 -0.21
N VAL A 149 5.18 -8.36 -1.28
CA VAL A 149 6.17 -9.44 -1.27
C VAL A 149 6.86 -9.61 -2.62
N ILE A 150 8.15 -9.92 -2.59
CA ILE A 150 8.94 -10.28 -3.76
C ILE A 150 9.89 -11.43 -3.46
N GLU A 151 10.04 -12.40 -4.37
CA GLU A 151 11.01 -13.48 -4.28
C GLU A 151 12.25 -13.16 -5.11
N ALA A 152 13.43 -13.23 -4.49
CA ALA A 152 14.70 -13.04 -5.15
C ALA A 152 15.16 -14.30 -5.90
N SER A 153 16.14 -14.15 -6.81
CA SER A 153 16.67 -15.24 -7.61
C SER A 153 17.34 -16.35 -6.80
N ASP A 154 17.79 -16.09 -5.59
CA ASP A 154 18.33 -17.07 -4.64
C ASP A 154 17.24 -17.79 -3.81
N GLY A 155 15.96 -17.45 -4.00
CA GLY A 155 14.81 -18.00 -3.28
C GLY A 155 14.52 -17.30 -1.96
N MET A 156 15.26 -16.24 -1.60
CA MET A 156 14.92 -15.43 -0.44
C MET A 156 13.66 -14.60 -0.73
N ILE A 157 12.79 -14.49 0.25
CA ILE A 157 11.54 -13.76 0.14
C ILE A 157 11.67 -12.48 0.96
N TYR A 158 11.50 -11.33 0.31
CA TYR A 158 11.46 -10.02 0.95
C TYR A 158 10.00 -9.55 0.99
N PHE A 159 9.58 -9.04 2.13
CA PHE A 159 8.20 -8.55 2.29
C PHE A 159 8.14 -7.39 3.28
N SER A 160 7.16 -6.52 3.08
CA SER A 160 6.91 -5.40 3.96
C SER A 160 5.90 -5.75 5.05
N ILE A 161 6.10 -5.15 6.21
CA ILE A 161 5.14 -5.04 7.30
C ILE A 161 4.79 -3.56 7.41
N ALA A 162 3.62 -3.18 6.91
CA ALA A 162 3.22 -1.78 6.84
C ALA A 162 3.14 -1.12 8.22
N SER A 163 2.62 -1.86 9.21
CA SER A 163 2.59 -1.41 10.61
C SER A 163 2.69 -2.60 11.57
N THR A 164 3.56 -2.49 12.56
CA THR A 164 3.65 -3.42 13.69
C THR A 164 2.68 -3.07 14.82
N LYS A 165 1.98 -1.94 14.70
CA LYS A 165 1.09 -1.41 15.74
C LYS A 165 -0.38 -1.48 15.35
N PHE A 166 -0.73 -1.17 14.12
CA PHE A 166 -2.11 -1.08 13.64
C PHE A 166 -2.38 -2.14 12.56
N GLY A 167 -3.53 -2.78 12.64
CA GLY A 167 -3.99 -3.71 11.62
C GLY A 167 -4.75 -3.00 10.50
N ILE A 168 -5.15 -3.75 9.47
CA ILE A 168 -5.79 -3.22 8.26
C ILE A 168 -7.09 -2.45 8.52
N HIS A 169 -7.87 -2.83 9.52
CA HIS A 169 -9.10 -2.13 9.87
C HIS A 169 -8.86 -0.77 10.54
N ASN A 170 -7.61 -0.52 10.99
CA ASN A 170 -7.19 0.68 11.69
C ASN A 170 -5.99 1.36 11.02
N TRP A 171 -5.72 1.08 9.74
CA TRP A 171 -4.59 1.65 8.99
C TRP A 171 -4.55 3.18 9.03
N HIS A 172 -5.75 3.80 9.07
CA HIS A 172 -5.88 5.26 9.18
C HIS A 172 -5.30 5.84 10.49
N LEU A 173 -5.23 5.01 11.55
CA LEU A 173 -4.58 5.43 12.80
C LEU A 173 -3.06 5.51 12.66
N ASP A 174 -2.45 4.66 11.82
CA ASP A 174 -1.03 4.74 11.49
C ASP A 174 -0.70 6.04 10.72
N LEU A 175 -1.54 6.39 9.73
CA LEU A 175 -1.44 7.68 9.03
C LEU A 175 -1.58 8.86 9.98
N LEU A 176 -2.58 8.84 10.86
CA LEU A 176 -2.79 9.90 11.85
C LEU A 176 -1.64 9.97 12.86
N GLU A 177 -1.09 8.83 13.27
CA GLU A 177 0.05 8.79 14.19
C GLU A 177 1.34 9.27 13.52
N ALA A 178 1.56 8.91 12.24
CA ALA A 178 2.71 9.29 11.43
C ALA A 178 4.07 8.93 12.08
N ARG A 179 4.12 7.78 12.78
CA ARG A 179 5.35 7.23 13.36
C ARG A 179 5.89 6.09 12.52
N PRO A 180 7.20 5.79 12.63
CA PRO A 180 7.82 4.71 11.87
C PRO A 180 7.53 3.35 12.53
N ASN A 181 6.34 2.82 12.31
CA ASN A 181 5.88 1.55 12.86
C ASN A 181 6.12 0.35 11.92
N GLY A 182 6.67 0.57 10.73
CA GLY A 182 6.83 -0.48 9.73
C GLY A 182 8.24 -1.04 9.63
N GLN A 183 8.35 -2.18 8.92
CA GLN A 183 9.58 -2.95 8.73
C GLN A 183 9.61 -3.61 7.36
N VAL A 184 10.80 -3.97 6.87
CA VAL A 184 10.98 -4.94 5.79
C VAL A 184 11.71 -6.15 6.34
N LEU A 185 11.18 -7.32 6.06
CA LEU A 185 11.69 -8.61 6.50
C LEU A 185 12.22 -9.40 5.31
N LYS A 186 13.19 -10.27 5.60
CA LYS A 186 13.70 -11.29 4.68
C LYS A 186 13.41 -12.68 5.30
N TYR A 187 12.70 -13.52 4.59
CA TYR A 187 12.42 -14.89 4.96
C TYR A 187 13.23 -15.86 4.10
N ASN A 188 13.89 -16.80 4.77
CA ASN A 188 14.58 -17.91 4.12
C ASN A 188 13.69 -19.17 4.20
N PRO A 189 13.05 -19.60 3.09
CA PRO A 189 12.16 -20.76 3.11
C PRO A 189 12.89 -22.10 3.32
N TYR A 190 14.22 -22.15 3.16
CA TYR A 190 15.00 -23.37 3.35
C TYR A 190 15.36 -23.62 4.81
N THR A 191 15.53 -22.55 5.61
CA THR A 191 15.90 -22.64 7.03
C THR A 191 14.78 -22.21 7.96
N ASN A 192 13.72 -21.62 7.43
CA ASN A 192 12.63 -20.95 8.17
C ASN A 192 13.08 -19.77 9.02
N GLU A 193 14.23 -19.18 8.71
CA GLU A 193 14.76 -18.01 9.41
C GLU A 193 14.17 -16.72 8.84
N VAL A 194 13.91 -15.75 9.73
CA VAL A 194 13.44 -14.42 9.38
C VAL A 194 14.36 -13.36 9.96
N ASP A 195 14.83 -12.47 9.09
CA ASP A 195 15.66 -11.32 9.47
C ASP A 195 14.88 -10.02 9.22
N ILE A 196 15.01 -9.04 10.12
CA ILE A 196 14.61 -7.66 9.86
C ILE A 196 15.72 -7.01 9.06
N VAL A 197 15.46 -6.61 7.81
CA VAL A 197 16.44 -5.95 6.94
C VAL A 197 16.39 -4.44 6.99
N ILE A 198 15.20 -3.87 7.19
CA ILE A 198 14.99 -2.44 7.43
C ILE A 198 13.94 -2.27 8.53
N ASP A 199 14.23 -1.44 9.51
CA ASP A 199 13.34 -1.15 10.64
C ASP A 199 12.96 0.34 10.66
N LYS A 200 11.89 0.66 11.38
CA LYS A 200 11.42 2.02 11.63
C LYS A 200 11.07 2.78 10.34
N LEU A 201 10.29 2.15 9.50
CA LEU A 201 9.75 2.73 8.27
C LEU A 201 8.36 3.34 8.49
N HIS A 202 8.03 4.35 7.69
CA HIS A 202 6.74 5.05 7.76
C HIS A 202 5.76 4.42 6.76
N PHE A 203 5.13 3.33 7.19
CA PHE A 203 4.19 2.55 6.39
C PHE A 203 4.85 2.04 5.10
N PRO A 204 5.86 1.15 5.21
CA PRO A 204 6.41 0.50 4.04
C PRO A 204 5.33 -0.34 3.38
N ASN A 205 5.20 -0.18 2.07
CA ASN A 205 4.19 -0.85 1.26
C ASN A 205 4.92 -1.69 0.20
N GLY A 206 4.92 -1.29 -1.06
CA GLY A 206 5.52 -2.02 -2.15
C GLY A 206 7.01 -2.33 -1.99
N VAL A 207 7.40 -3.53 -2.43
CA VAL A 207 8.79 -3.98 -2.50
C VAL A 207 9.13 -4.50 -3.89
N ALA A 208 10.24 -4.06 -4.48
CA ALA A 208 10.69 -4.51 -5.80
C ALA A 208 12.19 -4.71 -5.85
N LEU A 209 12.65 -5.74 -6.56
CA LEU A 209 14.07 -5.95 -6.84
C LEU A 209 14.47 -5.23 -8.13
N SER A 210 15.69 -4.69 -8.17
CA SER A 210 16.31 -4.23 -9.42
C SER A 210 16.49 -5.39 -10.39
N LYS A 211 16.62 -5.09 -11.68
CA LYS A 211 16.77 -6.11 -12.75
C LYS A 211 17.91 -7.08 -12.47
N ASP A 212 19.03 -6.57 -11.97
CA ASP A 212 20.21 -7.38 -11.62
C ASP A 212 20.19 -7.82 -10.14
N GLN A 213 19.15 -7.46 -9.40
CA GLN A 213 18.94 -7.75 -7.98
C GLN A 213 20.05 -7.22 -7.07
N ASP A 214 20.70 -6.13 -7.47
CA ASP A 214 21.72 -5.46 -6.67
C ASP A 214 21.14 -4.74 -5.46
N TYR A 215 19.88 -4.32 -5.56
CA TYR A 215 19.16 -3.64 -4.51
C TYR A 215 17.68 -3.99 -4.50
N LEU A 216 17.10 -3.78 -3.34
CA LEU A 216 15.67 -3.81 -3.09
C LEU A 216 15.16 -2.36 -2.97
N LEU A 217 14.09 -2.03 -3.66
CA LEU A 217 13.32 -0.80 -3.46
C LEU A 217 12.19 -1.05 -2.49
N VAL A 218 11.91 -0.06 -1.65
CA VAL A 218 10.84 -0.09 -0.65
C VAL A 218 10.14 1.25 -0.65
N THR A 219 8.84 1.25 -0.86
CA THR A 219 8.03 2.47 -0.77
C THR A 219 7.77 2.82 0.69
N GLU A 220 7.89 4.10 1.05
CA GLU A 220 7.43 4.65 2.34
C GLU A 220 6.24 5.59 2.09
N THR A 221 5.04 5.05 2.24
CA THR A 221 3.78 5.72 1.86
C THR A 221 3.62 7.08 2.53
N TRP A 222 3.81 7.15 3.86
CA TRP A 222 3.62 8.40 4.59
C TRP A 222 4.76 9.42 4.41
N LYS A 223 5.85 9.01 3.77
CA LYS A 223 6.98 9.92 3.45
C LYS A 223 7.04 10.33 2.00
N SER A 224 6.10 9.87 1.16
CA SER A 224 6.08 10.15 -0.28
C SER A 224 7.44 9.93 -0.93
N ARG A 225 8.09 8.80 -0.59
CA ARG A 225 9.42 8.45 -1.07
C ARG A 225 9.61 6.95 -1.27
N VAL A 226 10.66 6.59 -2.00
CA VAL A 226 11.14 5.21 -2.14
C VAL A 226 12.56 5.13 -1.62
N LEU A 227 12.82 4.14 -0.80
CA LEU A 227 14.16 3.81 -0.31
C LEU A 227 14.77 2.71 -1.16
N ARG A 228 16.11 2.70 -1.24
CA ARG A 228 16.90 1.64 -1.85
C ARG A 228 17.78 0.99 -0.78
N TYR A 229 17.61 -0.31 -0.61
CA TYR A 229 18.44 -1.15 0.25
C TYR A 229 19.37 -2.00 -0.60
N TRP A 230 20.69 -1.84 -0.42
CA TRP A 230 21.69 -2.53 -1.20
C TRP A 230 21.88 -3.97 -0.72
N LEU A 231 21.71 -4.92 -1.64
CA LEU A 231 21.85 -6.36 -1.36
C LEU A 231 23.27 -6.85 -1.59
N TYR A 232 24.01 -6.21 -2.50
CA TYR A 232 25.36 -6.61 -2.89
C TYR A 232 26.31 -5.40 -2.98
N GLY A 233 27.61 -5.69 -3.21
CA GLY A 233 28.65 -4.70 -3.41
C GLY A 233 29.11 -3.98 -2.14
N GLU A 234 29.84 -2.88 -2.31
CA GLU A 234 30.43 -2.09 -1.21
C GLU A 234 29.36 -1.42 -0.30
N LYS A 235 28.16 -1.22 -0.82
CA LYS A 235 27.04 -0.64 -0.09
C LYS A 235 26.14 -1.67 0.56
N LYS A 236 26.45 -2.96 0.47
CA LYS A 236 25.61 -4.03 1.04
C LYS A 236 25.16 -3.71 2.47
N GLY A 237 23.86 -3.86 2.73
CA GLY A 237 23.24 -3.59 4.02
C GLY A 237 23.01 -2.11 4.32
N LYS A 238 23.32 -1.19 3.39
CA LYS A 238 23.06 0.24 3.53
C LYS A 238 21.76 0.61 2.82
N THR A 239 21.09 1.64 3.36
CA THR A 239 19.89 2.23 2.77
C THR A 239 20.19 3.66 2.34
N ASP A 240 19.73 4.04 1.15
CA ASP A 240 19.72 5.42 0.67
C ASP A 240 18.33 5.77 0.07
N ILE A 241 18.09 7.06 -0.20
CA ILE A 241 16.87 7.51 -0.84
C ILE A 241 17.01 7.26 -2.34
N PHE A 242 16.06 6.52 -2.94
CA PHE A 242 15.99 6.32 -4.38
C PHE A 242 15.27 7.49 -5.08
N ILE A 243 14.11 7.88 -4.56
CA ILE A 243 13.36 9.07 -4.99
C ILE A 243 12.55 9.60 -3.80
N GLU A 244 12.43 10.91 -3.69
CA GLU A 244 11.61 11.57 -2.66
C GLU A 244 10.74 12.67 -3.26
N ASN A 245 9.82 13.19 -2.45
CA ASN A 245 8.88 14.23 -2.87
C ASN A 245 7.95 13.79 -4.01
N LEU A 246 7.56 12.51 -4.01
CA LEU A 246 6.53 12.02 -4.91
C LEU A 246 5.21 12.77 -4.70
N PRO A 247 4.40 12.97 -5.77
CA PRO A 247 3.15 13.74 -5.69
C PRO A 247 2.00 12.99 -4.99
N GLY A 248 2.31 11.93 -4.27
CA GLY A 248 1.41 11.10 -3.47
C GLY A 248 2.17 10.11 -2.64
N GLY A 249 1.47 9.37 -1.79
CA GLY A 249 2.06 8.26 -1.04
C GLY A 249 2.28 7.06 -1.96
N PRO A 250 3.53 6.60 -2.17
CA PRO A 250 3.75 5.43 -2.99
C PRO A 250 3.19 4.19 -2.29
N ASP A 251 2.47 3.39 -3.07
CA ASP A 251 1.88 2.11 -2.72
C ASP A 251 2.73 0.99 -3.33
N ASN A 252 2.18 0.03 -4.07
CA ASN A 252 2.97 -1.02 -4.69
C ASN A 252 3.91 -0.48 -5.79
N ILE A 253 5.05 -1.14 -5.94
CA ILE A 253 6.09 -0.84 -6.91
C ILE A 253 6.47 -2.10 -7.68
N ASN A 254 6.53 -2.03 -9.01
CA ASN A 254 6.86 -3.16 -9.86
C ASN A 254 7.94 -2.81 -10.89
N LEU A 255 8.87 -3.75 -11.10
CA LEU A 255 9.92 -3.64 -12.11
C LEU A 255 9.29 -3.72 -13.51
N ALA A 256 9.61 -2.77 -14.37
CA ALA A 256 9.23 -2.77 -15.78
C ALA A 256 10.27 -3.54 -16.65
N PRO A 257 9.90 -3.99 -17.84
CA PRO A 257 10.80 -4.75 -18.73
C PRO A 257 12.09 -4.02 -19.11
N ASP A 258 12.04 -2.68 -19.18
CA ASP A 258 13.20 -1.82 -19.52
C ASP A 258 14.12 -1.57 -18.30
N GLY A 259 13.75 -2.00 -17.10
CA GLY A 259 14.48 -1.81 -15.86
C GLY A 259 14.03 -0.60 -15.04
N SER A 260 13.09 0.21 -15.55
CA SER A 260 12.40 1.24 -14.77
C SER A 260 11.38 0.63 -13.80
N PHE A 261 10.69 1.47 -13.02
CA PHE A 261 9.73 1.01 -12.03
C PHE A 261 8.41 1.73 -12.15
N TRP A 262 7.31 0.99 -12.19
CA TRP A 262 5.97 1.54 -12.05
C TRP A 262 5.58 1.57 -10.57
N ILE A 263 5.07 2.71 -10.13
CA ILE A 263 4.65 2.95 -8.75
C ILE A 263 3.24 3.52 -8.76
N ALA A 264 2.34 2.91 -8.02
CA ALA A 264 1.03 3.48 -7.75
C ALA A 264 1.14 4.53 -6.64
N LEU A 265 0.37 5.62 -6.74
CA LEU A 265 0.42 6.72 -5.79
C LEU A 265 -0.96 6.97 -5.18
N LEU A 266 -1.04 6.85 -3.86
CA LEU A 266 -2.20 7.23 -3.07
C LEU A 266 -2.26 8.76 -2.91
N GLN A 267 -3.45 9.31 -2.97
CA GLN A 267 -3.63 10.73 -2.71
C GLN A 267 -3.57 11.00 -1.20
N LEU A 268 -2.48 11.61 -0.72
CA LEU A 268 -2.29 12.00 0.67
C LEU A 268 -2.60 13.46 0.95
N SER A 269 -2.66 14.30 -0.10
CA SER A 269 -2.92 15.73 -0.01
C SER A 269 -4.32 16.08 -0.54
N GLY A 270 -4.92 17.12 -0.04
CA GLY A 270 -6.22 17.62 -0.48
C GLY A 270 -6.80 18.62 0.51
N GLU A 271 -7.92 19.27 0.12
CA GLU A 271 -8.60 20.24 0.98
C GLU A 271 -8.94 19.62 2.34
N GLY A 272 -8.31 20.12 3.39
CA GLY A 272 -8.48 19.67 4.78
C GLY A 272 -7.49 18.61 5.25
N LEU A 273 -6.95 17.75 4.40
CA LEU A 273 -5.98 16.72 4.81
C LEU A 273 -4.65 17.33 5.27
N ASP A 274 -4.13 18.32 4.55
CA ASP A 274 -2.87 19.01 4.91
C ASP A 274 -2.98 19.66 6.28
N PHE A 275 -4.16 20.21 6.61
CA PHE A 275 -4.45 20.75 7.92
C PHE A 275 -4.47 19.69 9.02
N VAL A 276 -5.10 18.53 8.74
CA VAL A 276 -5.11 17.37 9.65
C VAL A 276 -3.68 16.92 9.94
N HIS A 277 -2.87 16.73 8.90
CA HIS A 277 -1.50 16.23 9.05
C HIS A 277 -0.60 17.15 9.89
N LYS A 278 -0.85 18.45 9.85
CA LYS A 278 -0.05 19.46 10.56
C LYS A 278 -0.33 19.53 12.07
N TYR A 279 -1.57 19.29 12.51
CA TYR A 279 -1.97 19.59 13.89
C TYR A 279 -2.28 18.34 14.69
N LYS A 280 -1.47 18.06 15.73
CA LYS A 280 -1.62 16.90 16.62
C LYS A 280 -3.00 16.82 17.28
N VAL A 281 -3.56 17.95 17.72
CA VAL A 281 -4.89 18.01 18.35
C VAL A 281 -5.97 17.46 17.43
N ILE A 282 -5.91 17.81 16.14
CA ILE A 282 -6.88 17.35 15.15
C ILE A 282 -6.71 15.86 14.90
N LYS A 283 -5.47 15.36 14.85
CA LYS A 283 -5.19 13.92 14.73
C LYS A 283 -5.78 13.13 15.89
N HIS A 284 -5.59 13.60 17.14
CA HIS A 284 -6.23 12.99 18.31
C HIS A 284 -7.76 12.99 18.21
N LEU A 285 -8.35 14.11 17.76
CA LEU A 285 -9.79 14.22 17.59
C LEU A 285 -10.31 13.21 16.56
N LEU A 286 -9.68 13.11 15.40
CA LEU A 286 -10.07 12.18 14.35
C LEU A 286 -9.85 10.71 14.75
N ALA A 287 -8.77 10.41 15.47
CA ALA A 287 -8.51 9.07 15.99
C ALA A 287 -9.54 8.63 17.04
N THR A 288 -10.06 9.59 17.82
CA THR A 288 -11.10 9.33 18.84
C THR A 288 -12.49 9.19 18.23
N PHE A 289 -12.75 9.87 17.10
CA PHE A 289 -14.05 9.92 16.43
C PHE A 289 -13.94 9.49 14.95
N PRO A 290 -13.88 8.18 14.63
CA PRO A 290 -13.62 7.68 13.28
C PRO A 290 -14.57 8.24 12.20
N ARG A 291 -15.84 8.51 12.54
CA ARG A 291 -16.80 9.09 11.59
C ARG A 291 -16.38 10.47 11.07
N LEU A 292 -15.63 11.25 11.87
CA LEU A 292 -15.09 12.53 11.43
C LEU A 292 -13.93 12.31 10.44
N TYR A 293 -13.14 11.26 10.65
CA TYR A 293 -12.08 10.88 9.72
C TYR A 293 -12.67 10.51 8.34
N ASP A 294 -13.70 9.67 8.32
CA ASP A 294 -14.38 9.26 7.07
C ASP A 294 -14.90 10.45 6.27
N MET A 295 -15.43 11.48 6.96
CA MET A 295 -15.92 12.70 6.30
C MET A 295 -14.79 13.51 5.65
N VAL A 296 -13.60 13.53 6.23
CA VAL A 296 -12.43 14.27 5.72
C VAL A 296 -11.75 13.48 4.60
N HIS A 297 -11.60 12.17 4.78
CA HIS A 297 -10.87 11.30 3.85
C HIS A 297 -11.69 10.94 2.59
N GLY A 298 -13.00 10.84 2.70
CA GLY A 298 -13.89 10.43 1.60
C GLY A 298 -13.93 11.37 0.39
N ALA A 299 -13.21 12.49 0.41
CA ALA A 299 -13.12 13.46 -0.68
C ALA A 299 -12.01 13.15 -1.71
N THR A 300 -11.12 12.17 -1.46
CA THR A 300 -9.98 11.86 -2.32
C THR A 300 -10.39 10.87 -3.40
N LYS A 301 -10.34 11.29 -4.67
CA LYS A 301 -10.82 10.47 -5.81
C LYS A 301 -9.81 10.29 -6.94
N LYS A 302 -8.64 10.92 -6.87
CA LYS A 302 -7.64 10.86 -7.93
C LYS A 302 -6.94 9.49 -7.96
N ALA A 303 -6.73 8.93 -9.15
CA ALA A 303 -5.78 7.84 -9.39
C ALA A 303 -4.50 8.39 -10.03
N THR A 304 -3.35 7.90 -9.62
CA THR A 304 -2.06 8.30 -10.21
C THR A 304 -1.10 7.12 -10.21
N ILE A 305 -0.38 6.93 -11.30
CA ILE A 305 0.77 6.04 -11.39
C ILE A 305 1.95 6.82 -11.97
N VAL A 306 3.15 6.43 -11.57
CA VAL A 306 4.40 7.04 -12.04
C VAL A 306 5.37 5.97 -12.48
N ASN A 307 6.08 6.20 -13.60
CA ASN A 307 7.21 5.39 -14.01
C ASN A 307 8.50 6.15 -13.65
N VAL A 308 9.41 5.46 -12.95
CA VAL A 308 10.65 6.03 -12.42
C VAL A 308 11.84 5.24 -12.96
N GLY A 309 12.82 5.94 -13.52
CA GLY A 309 14.06 5.35 -14.03
C GLY A 309 14.95 4.80 -12.93
N THR A 310 15.97 4.01 -13.29
CA THR A 310 16.97 3.45 -12.38
C THR A 310 17.82 4.51 -11.67
N ASP A 311 17.80 5.74 -12.20
CA ASP A 311 18.46 6.93 -11.63
C ASP A 311 17.58 7.68 -10.60
N GLY A 312 16.35 7.23 -10.37
CA GLY A 312 15.39 7.86 -9.48
C GLY A 312 14.64 9.05 -10.10
N ASN A 313 14.75 9.28 -11.42
CA ASN A 313 14.03 10.34 -12.09
C ASN A 313 12.66 9.85 -12.62
N ILE A 314 11.64 10.69 -12.52
CA ILE A 314 10.33 10.41 -13.10
C ILE A 314 10.43 10.48 -14.64
N ILE A 315 10.09 9.37 -15.30
CA ILE A 315 10.03 9.27 -16.77
C ILE A 315 8.67 9.74 -17.27
N THR A 316 7.60 9.24 -16.65
CA THR A 316 6.23 9.59 -17.01
C THR A 316 5.28 9.44 -15.84
N MET A 317 4.13 10.13 -15.93
CA MET A 317 3.10 10.05 -14.89
C MET A 317 1.72 10.10 -15.55
N PHE A 318 0.89 9.11 -15.23
CA PHE A 318 -0.49 9.01 -15.72
C PHE A 318 -1.48 9.15 -14.57
N SER A 319 -2.63 9.76 -14.87
CA SER A 319 -3.68 9.95 -13.85
C SER A 319 -5.09 9.79 -14.42
N ASP A 320 -6.05 9.53 -13.52
CA ASP A 320 -7.44 9.94 -13.65
C ASP A 320 -7.71 11.03 -12.61
N ASN A 321 -7.63 12.29 -13.05
CA ASN A 321 -7.80 13.44 -12.16
C ASN A 321 -9.22 13.57 -11.63
N SER A 322 -10.19 12.95 -12.29
CA SER A 322 -11.59 12.93 -11.86
C SER A 322 -11.94 11.78 -10.94
N GLY A 323 -11.14 10.69 -10.99
CA GLY A 323 -11.41 9.43 -10.30
C GLY A 323 -12.74 8.76 -10.68
N LYS A 324 -13.28 9.10 -11.86
CA LYS A 324 -14.58 8.56 -12.33
C LYS A 324 -14.44 7.21 -12.99
N VAL A 325 -13.31 6.94 -13.64
CA VAL A 325 -13.03 5.68 -14.33
C VAL A 325 -12.33 4.72 -13.38
N ILE A 326 -11.27 5.19 -12.74
CA ILE A 326 -10.55 4.46 -11.70
C ILE A 326 -10.08 5.42 -10.62
N ASN A 327 -10.11 4.99 -9.38
CA ASN A 327 -9.55 5.73 -8.25
C ASN A 327 -8.87 4.78 -7.28
N PHE A 328 -8.11 5.31 -6.34
CA PHE A 328 -7.41 4.53 -5.33
C PHE A 328 -6.60 3.37 -5.94
N VAL A 329 -5.82 3.68 -7.00
CA VAL A 329 -4.92 2.70 -7.61
C VAL A 329 -3.81 2.37 -6.64
N THR A 330 -3.61 1.08 -6.39
CA THR A 330 -2.66 0.53 -5.42
C THR A 330 -1.51 -0.22 -6.09
N SER A 331 -1.72 -0.73 -7.31
CA SER A 331 -0.69 -1.48 -8.03
C SER A 331 -0.66 -1.08 -9.51
N ALA A 332 0.55 -1.15 -10.11
CA ALA A 332 0.77 -0.95 -11.54
C ALA A 332 1.89 -1.87 -12.00
N ILE A 333 1.59 -2.83 -12.88
CA ILE A 333 2.58 -3.76 -13.45
C ILE A 333 2.55 -3.70 -14.98
N GLU A 334 3.73 -3.61 -15.59
CA GLU A 334 3.87 -3.57 -17.05
C GLU A 334 4.12 -4.97 -17.61
N PHE A 335 3.34 -5.32 -18.63
CA PHE A 335 3.55 -6.54 -19.40
C PHE A 335 3.10 -6.32 -20.86
N GLU A 336 3.97 -6.68 -21.81
CA GLU A 336 3.71 -6.62 -23.25
C GLU A 336 3.07 -5.29 -23.74
N GLY A 337 3.70 -4.16 -23.34
CA GLY A 337 3.27 -2.83 -23.78
C GLY A 337 1.96 -2.35 -23.15
N HIS A 338 1.52 -2.97 -22.07
CA HIS A 338 0.37 -2.54 -21.29
C HIS A 338 0.74 -2.43 -19.82
N VAL A 339 0.11 -1.48 -19.11
CA VAL A 339 0.14 -1.43 -17.65
C VAL A 339 -1.18 -1.95 -17.11
N TYR A 340 -1.11 -2.92 -16.22
CA TYR A 340 -2.26 -3.47 -15.49
C TYR A 340 -2.31 -2.86 -14.10
N LEU A 341 -3.51 -2.48 -13.66
CA LEU A 341 -3.73 -1.65 -12.48
C LEU A 341 -4.62 -2.38 -11.47
N GLY A 342 -4.11 -2.55 -10.27
CA GLY A 342 -4.88 -2.92 -9.09
C GLY A 342 -5.49 -1.69 -8.41
N SER A 343 -6.55 -1.90 -7.64
CA SER A 343 -7.23 -0.84 -6.89
C SER A 343 -8.05 -1.39 -5.74
N LEU A 344 -7.93 -0.80 -4.57
CA LEU A 344 -8.78 -1.11 -3.41
C LEU A 344 -10.22 -0.56 -3.53
N ASN A 345 -10.49 0.22 -4.56
CA ASN A 345 -11.81 0.85 -4.72
C ASN A 345 -12.49 0.51 -6.06
N SER A 346 -11.99 -0.52 -6.75
CA SER A 346 -12.53 -0.99 -8.03
C SER A 346 -12.99 -2.45 -7.93
N ASN A 347 -13.84 -2.84 -8.88
CA ASN A 347 -14.29 -4.22 -9.04
C ASN A 347 -13.79 -4.83 -10.36
N PHE A 348 -12.63 -4.33 -10.85
CA PHE A 348 -11.97 -4.74 -12.09
C PHE A 348 -10.46 -4.48 -11.97
N VAL A 349 -9.68 -5.10 -12.82
CA VAL A 349 -8.28 -4.74 -13.11
C VAL A 349 -8.28 -3.78 -14.30
N GLY A 350 -7.61 -2.64 -14.17
CA GLY A 350 -7.45 -1.69 -15.26
C GLY A 350 -6.36 -2.16 -16.23
N LYS A 351 -6.57 -1.99 -17.55
CA LYS A 351 -5.55 -2.24 -18.58
C LYS A 351 -5.36 -0.97 -19.40
N LEU A 352 -4.15 -0.41 -19.37
CA LEU A 352 -3.74 0.76 -20.14
C LEU A 352 -2.72 0.34 -21.21
N ALA A 353 -2.99 0.66 -22.47
CA ALA A 353 -1.99 0.51 -23.51
C ALA A 353 -0.92 1.60 -23.37
N LEU A 354 0.34 1.22 -23.31
CA LEU A 354 1.47 2.12 -23.49
C LEU A 354 1.65 2.32 -24.98
N ASN A 355 1.57 3.58 -25.46
CA ASN A 355 1.84 3.86 -26.86
C ASN A 355 3.27 3.43 -27.18
N THR A 356 3.42 2.32 -27.87
CA THR A 356 4.67 2.02 -28.57
C THR A 356 4.71 2.94 -29.78
N ASN A 357 5.57 3.99 -29.74
CA ASN A 357 5.92 4.77 -30.92
C ASN A 357 6.64 3.89 -31.92
#